data_a012e48358db1fdb80901bb14d1e4487
#
_entry.id   a012e48358db1fdb80901bb14d1e4487
#
_cell.length_a   1.000
_cell.length_b   1.000
_cell.length_c   1.000
_cell.angle_alpha   90.00
_cell.angle_beta   90.00
_cell.angle_gamma   90.00
#
_symmetry.space_group_name_H-M   'P 1'
#
loop_
_entity.id
_entity.type
_entity.pdbx_description
1 polymer ?
#
loop_
_entity_poly.entity_id
_entity_poly.type
_entity_poly.pdbx_seq_one_letter_code
_entity_poly.pdbx_strand_id
1 'polypeptide(L)'
;MDRIRVQLHGEDTGPRSGYEAKIIGKDRWTDLAVIKIDAGRSLAYAEFGDSDSMHVGDWVLAIGSPFGLDSTVTAGILSAKGRDIEGGPEGQFKRFLQTDAAINPGNSGGPLVNMAGQVVGINTAIATRRGTYDGVGFAIPSTTARKVYNQLISTGSVQRGAIGVSFTSQNSPALLRSFGADHGVVVNVVEPDSPAERAGLKRGDVITSVNGKPIRSGDELVAIVSDAGVGSKLKVEYLRDKKPFTTEIVVGDRNKVIGQLLGGPEDEGQSGEGSEQAGGVLGLSVRSLTRDQAGELADQLHLSSPQGVLVSDVQASGFAADLGIQRGDVILSLNQQPVHSAEEFNRLQGQLKSGQDVVFLIAHRTGRTFTTIYLADRLP
;
A
#
# COMPACT_ATOMS: atom_id res chain seq x y z
N MET A 1 15.34 19.18 -19.40
CA MET A 1 16.09 18.49 -18.33
C MET A 1 16.17 19.47 -17.18
N ASP A 2 15.60 19.12 -16.05
CA ASP A 2 15.66 19.98 -14.87
C ASP A 2 17.08 19.95 -14.31
N ARG A 3 17.66 21.11 -14.11
CA ARG A 3 19.01 21.26 -13.52
C ARG A 3 18.86 21.31 -12.00
N ILE A 4 19.57 20.43 -11.30
CA ILE A 4 19.65 20.45 -9.85
C ILE A 4 20.93 21.17 -9.46
N ARG A 5 20.82 22.14 -8.58
CA ARG A 5 21.97 22.85 -7.97
C ARG A 5 21.96 22.65 -6.46
N VAL A 6 23.13 22.44 -5.90
CA VAL A 6 23.34 22.31 -4.46
C VAL A 6 24.19 23.49 -4.01
N GLN A 7 23.68 24.23 -3.06
CA GLN A 7 24.43 25.33 -2.41
C GLN A 7 24.90 24.84 -1.05
N LEU A 8 26.17 25.04 -0.78
CA LEU A 8 26.76 24.70 0.51
C LEU A 8 26.64 25.89 1.47
N HIS A 9 26.44 25.57 2.74
CA HIS A 9 26.37 26.60 3.79
C HIS A 9 27.63 27.47 3.83
N GLY A 10 27.44 28.78 3.94
CA GLY A 10 28.53 29.76 4.01
C GLY A 10 29.18 30.14 2.67
N GLU A 11 28.68 29.62 1.55
CA GLU A 11 29.10 30.00 0.21
C GLU A 11 28.16 31.07 -0.40
N ASP A 12 28.65 31.77 -1.45
CA ASP A 12 27.92 32.86 -2.10
C ASP A 12 26.54 32.45 -2.58
N THR A 13 25.51 33.28 -2.33
CA THR A 13 24.08 33.01 -2.58
C THR A 13 23.56 33.59 -3.90
N GLY A 14 24.44 33.93 -4.84
CA GLY A 14 24.03 34.46 -6.16
C GLY A 14 23.16 33.51 -6.95
N PRO A 15 22.32 34.02 -7.90
CA PRO A 15 21.37 33.18 -8.69
C PRO A 15 22.00 32.08 -9.54
N ARG A 16 23.32 32.11 -9.70
CA ARG A 16 24.11 31.08 -10.44
C ARG A 16 25.15 30.40 -9.55
N SER A 17 25.16 30.67 -8.23
CA SER A 17 26.04 30.03 -7.27
C SER A 17 25.65 28.57 -7.01
N GLY A 18 26.53 27.82 -6.37
CA GLY A 18 26.35 26.41 -6.04
C GLY A 18 26.80 25.45 -7.16
N TYR A 19 26.84 24.21 -6.80
CA TYR A 19 27.37 23.10 -7.61
C TYR A 19 26.26 22.46 -8.44
N GLU A 20 26.52 22.15 -9.69
CA GLU A 20 25.63 21.35 -10.50
C GLU A 20 25.67 19.90 -9.99
N ALA A 21 24.50 19.35 -9.70
CA ALA A 21 24.38 18.00 -9.18
C ALA A 21 23.98 17.02 -10.28
N LYS A 22 24.58 15.83 -10.25
CA LYS A 22 24.20 14.69 -11.07
C LYS A 22 23.29 13.76 -10.27
N ILE A 23 22.15 13.35 -10.87
CA ILE A 23 21.32 12.29 -10.31
C ILE A 23 22.06 10.97 -10.53
N ILE A 24 22.42 10.28 -9.45
CA ILE A 24 23.02 8.94 -9.47
C ILE A 24 21.93 7.89 -9.67
N GLY A 25 20.79 8.08 -9.01
CA GLY A 25 19.61 7.23 -9.14
C GLY A 25 18.47 7.78 -8.32
N LYS A 26 17.26 7.30 -8.62
CA LYS A 26 16.02 7.66 -7.93
C LYS A 26 15.15 6.44 -7.71
N ASP A 27 14.42 6.47 -6.61
CA ASP A 27 13.44 5.45 -6.25
C ASP A 27 12.09 6.09 -5.92
N ARG A 28 11.13 5.94 -6.84
CA ARG A 28 9.79 6.52 -6.70
C ARG A 28 9.00 5.94 -5.52
N TRP A 29 9.28 4.67 -5.17
CA TRP A 29 8.51 3.97 -4.14
C TRP A 29 8.81 4.47 -2.73
N THR A 30 10.05 4.86 -2.45
CA THR A 30 10.43 5.49 -1.19
C THR A 30 10.51 7.00 -1.27
N ASP A 31 10.35 7.60 -2.46
CA ASP A 31 10.49 9.04 -2.71
C ASP A 31 11.90 9.54 -2.36
N LEU A 32 12.92 8.75 -2.69
CA LEU A 32 14.32 9.06 -2.46
C LEU A 32 15.10 9.16 -3.78
N ALA A 33 16.04 10.08 -3.80
CA ALA A 33 17.05 10.20 -4.86
C ALA A 33 18.43 10.41 -4.27
N VAL A 34 19.44 9.86 -4.95
CA VAL A 34 20.84 10.15 -4.66
C VAL A 34 21.37 11.11 -5.73
N ILE A 35 21.87 12.25 -5.27
CA ILE A 35 22.53 13.25 -6.11
C ILE A 35 23.98 13.37 -5.71
N LYS A 36 24.86 13.69 -6.65
CA LYS A 36 26.30 13.89 -6.44
C LYS A 36 26.73 15.25 -6.98
N ILE A 37 27.51 15.97 -6.17
CA ILE A 37 28.21 17.18 -6.57
C ILE A 37 29.73 16.92 -6.58
N ASP A 38 30.44 17.72 -7.33
CA ASP A 38 31.90 17.81 -7.28
C ASP A 38 32.27 19.19 -6.70
N ALA A 39 32.65 19.21 -5.45
CA ALA A 39 33.04 20.44 -4.75
C ALA A 39 34.57 20.74 -4.85
N GLY A 40 35.34 19.83 -5.48
CA GLY A 40 36.79 19.96 -5.55
C GLY A 40 37.54 19.91 -4.20
N ARG A 41 36.80 19.59 -3.13
CA ARG A 41 37.32 19.49 -1.74
C ARG A 41 36.51 18.49 -0.93
N SER A 42 37.08 18.02 0.17
CA SER A 42 36.32 17.22 1.14
C SER A 42 35.27 18.06 1.84
N LEU A 43 34.09 17.51 1.97
CA LEU A 43 32.95 18.12 2.67
C LEU A 43 32.75 17.43 4.02
N ALA A 44 32.31 18.20 5.02
CA ALA A 44 31.75 17.63 6.23
C ALA A 44 30.47 16.83 5.89
N TYR A 45 30.24 15.72 6.55
CA TYR A 45 29.09 14.87 6.33
C TYR A 45 28.48 14.40 7.66
N ALA A 46 27.20 14.09 7.62
CA ALA A 46 26.50 13.44 8.73
C ALA A 46 26.47 11.93 8.51
N GLU A 47 26.62 11.17 9.58
CA GLU A 47 26.55 9.72 9.55
C GLU A 47 25.10 9.23 9.70
N PHE A 48 24.77 8.12 9.05
CA PHE A 48 23.51 7.44 9.31
C PHE A 48 23.55 6.74 10.68
N GLY A 49 22.60 7.13 11.55
CA GLY A 49 22.27 6.38 12.75
C GLY A 49 21.39 5.16 12.43
N ASP A 50 20.99 4.45 13.48
CA ASP A 50 20.07 3.30 13.39
C ASP A 50 18.67 3.71 13.87
N SER A 51 17.75 3.92 12.92
CA SER A 51 16.35 4.25 13.25
C SER A 51 15.59 3.12 13.96
N ASP A 52 16.06 1.87 13.83
CA ASP A 52 15.40 0.73 14.48
C ASP A 52 15.69 0.70 15.98
N SER A 53 16.84 1.25 16.41
CA SER A 53 17.22 1.39 17.82
C SER A 53 16.57 2.58 18.54
N MET A 54 15.96 3.53 17.80
CA MET A 54 15.26 4.67 18.38
C MET A 54 13.99 4.24 19.10
N HIS A 55 13.63 4.91 20.19
CA HIS A 55 12.41 4.67 20.96
C HIS A 55 11.46 5.88 20.86
N VAL A 56 10.17 5.61 20.96
CA VAL A 56 9.15 6.67 21.11
C VAL A 56 9.47 7.47 22.38
N GLY A 57 9.52 8.80 22.24
CA GLY A 57 9.94 9.72 23.28
C GLY A 57 11.38 10.22 23.16
N ASP A 58 12.22 9.61 22.31
CA ASP A 58 13.60 10.10 22.06
C ASP A 58 13.58 11.46 21.37
N TRP A 59 14.44 12.35 21.81
CA TRP A 59 14.61 13.67 21.22
C TRP A 59 15.19 13.57 19.80
N VAL A 60 14.62 14.37 18.90
CA VAL A 60 15.07 14.51 17.51
C VAL A 60 15.07 15.97 17.07
N LEU A 61 15.94 16.28 16.13
CA LEU A 61 16.02 17.60 15.50
C LEU A 61 15.76 17.43 14.01
N ALA A 62 14.85 18.21 13.46
CA ALA A 62 14.63 18.29 12.02
C ALA A 62 15.36 19.53 11.49
N ILE A 63 16.15 19.33 10.42
CA ILE A 63 16.99 20.37 9.82
C ILE A 63 16.52 20.58 8.38
N GLY A 64 16.44 21.84 7.95
CA GLY A 64 16.05 22.19 6.60
C GLY A 64 16.10 23.69 6.34
N SER A 65 15.45 24.14 5.27
CA SER A 65 15.33 25.54 4.87
C SER A 65 13.86 25.91 4.60
N PRO A 66 13.00 25.89 5.64
CA PRO A 66 11.60 26.22 5.48
C PRO A 66 11.44 27.68 5.04
N PHE A 67 10.56 27.91 4.07
CA PHE A 67 10.25 29.25 3.54
C PHE A 67 11.48 30.02 3.01
N GLY A 68 12.57 29.32 2.64
CA GLY A 68 13.82 29.96 2.20
C GLY A 68 14.65 30.56 3.34
N LEU A 69 14.33 30.21 4.59
CA LEU A 69 15.14 30.58 5.76
C LEU A 69 16.22 29.51 5.94
N ASP A 70 17.44 29.84 5.55
CA ASP A 70 18.56 28.92 5.58
C ASP A 70 18.86 28.38 7.00
N SER A 71 19.20 27.09 7.06
CA SER A 71 19.69 26.43 8.27
C SER A 71 18.74 26.47 9.47
N THR A 72 17.44 26.30 9.22
CA THR A 72 16.45 26.20 10.31
C THR A 72 16.51 24.84 10.97
N VAL A 73 16.53 24.83 12.29
CA VAL A 73 16.46 23.62 13.14
C VAL A 73 15.21 23.68 13.98
N THR A 74 14.43 22.62 13.94
CA THR A 74 13.27 22.42 14.84
C THR A 74 13.49 21.20 15.73
N ALA A 75 13.02 21.24 16.97
CA ALA A 75 13.17 20.17 17.95
C ALA A 75 11.82 19.55 18.29
N GLY A 76 11.83 18.26 18.55
CA GLY A 76 10.69 17.47 18.99
C GLY A 76 11.13 16.09 19.43
N ILE A 77 10.18 15.16 19.48
CA ILE A 77 10.44 13.77 19.83
C ILE A 77 10.03 12.82 18.70
N LEU A 78 10.53 11.61 18.75
CA LEU A 78 9.98 10.51 17.98
C LEU A 78 8.62 10.13 18.60
N SER A 79 7.52 10.49 17.93
CA SER A 79 6.16 10.30 18.45
C SER A 79 5.62 8.90 18.16
N ALA A 80 6.03 8.28 17.05
CA ALA A 80 5.67 6.90 16.69
C ALA A 80 6.63 6.33 15.64
N LYS A 81 6.58 5.00 15.47
CA LYS A 81 7.32 4.27 14.42
C LYS A 81 6.35 3.44 13.57
N GLY A 82 6.70 3.21 12.31
CA GLY A 82 5.96 2.33 11.42
C GLY A 82 4.61 2.86 10.99
N ARG A 83 4.45 4.19 10.90
CA ARG A 83 3.21 4.81 10.43
C ARG A 83 3.06 4.70 8.93
N ASP A 84 1.88 4.28 8.50
CA ASP A 84 1.44 4.42 7.12
C ASP A 84 0.71 5.75 6.95
N ILE A 85 1.01 6.46 5.87
CA ILE A 85 0.24 7.62 5.45
C ILE A 85 -0.70 7.13 4.36
N GLU A 86 -2.01 7.20 4.61
CA GLU A 86 -3.03 6.81 3.64
C GLU A 86 -2.86 7.60 2.32
N GLY A 87 -2.89 6.90 1.21
CA GLY A 87 -2.89 7.52 -0.12
C GLY A 87 -1.98 6.84 -1.15
N GLY A 88 -2.33 5.63 -1.60
CA GLY A 88 -1.78 5.02 -2.80
C GLY A 88 -0.99 3.72 -2.61
N PRO A 89 -0.77 2.97 -3.70
CA PRO A 89 -0.02 1.71 -3.69
C PRO A 89 1.45 1.88 -3.28
N GLU A 90 1.91 3.12 -3.18
CA GLU A 90 3.27 3.49 -2.77
C GLU A 90 3.47 3.43 -1.24
N GLY A 91 2.39 3.52 -0.44
CA GLY A 91 2.44 3.55 1.04
C GLY A 91 3.05 2.30 1.67
N GLN A 92 2.95 1.15 1.03
CA GLN A 92 3.43 -0.15 1.54
C GLN A 92 4.94 -0.21 1.83
N PHE A 93 5.75 0.73 1.30
CA PHE A 93 7.19 0.78 1.52
C PHE A 93 7.64 1.91 2.43
N LYS A 94 6.68 2.72 2.89
CA LYS A 94 6.94 3.95 3.63
C LYS A 94 6.46 3.79 5.07
N ARG A 95 7.14 2.94 5.85
CA ARG A 95 6.92 2.86 7.30
C ARG A 95 7.61 4.04 7.97
N PHE A 96 6.92 5.17 8.03
CA PHE A 96 7.49 6.41 8.48
C PHE A 96 7.77 6.44 9.99
N LEU A 97 8.78 7.23 10.35
CA LEU A 97 8.93 7.79 11.69
C LEU A 97 7.99 8.99 11.79
N GLN A 98 7.22 9.07 12.87
CA GLN A 98 6.39 10.23 13.19
C GLN A 98 7.11 11.10 14.22
N THR A 99 7.09 12.41 14.04
CA THR A 99 7.68 13.40 14.98
C THR A 99 6.77 14.59 15.13
N ASP A 100 6.86 15.27 16.28
CA ASP A 100 6.29 16.58 16.53
C ASP A 100 7.31 17.72 16.36
N ALA A 101 8.55 17.43 15.97
CA ALA A 101 9.44 18.44 15.42
C ALA A 101 8.78 19.10 14.21
N ALA A 102 8.71 20.42 14.17
CA ALA A 102 7.96 21.13 13.14
C ALA A 102 8.56 20.89 11.74
N ILE A 103 7.81 20.24 10.87
CA ILE A 103 8.12 20.01 9.47
C ILE A 103 7.26 20.95 8.63
N ASN A 104 7.88 21.69 7.75
CA ASN A 104 7.21 22.61 6.81
C ASN A 104 7.83 22.44 5.42
N PRO A 105 7.18 22.91 4.34
CA PRO A 105 7.78 22.99 3.01
C PRO A 105 9.16 23.65 3.07
N GLY A 106 10.19 22.93 2.59
CA GLY A 106 11.60 23.29 2.69
C GLY A 106 12.42 22.43 3.64
N ASN A 107 11.77 21.68 4.57
CA ASN A 107 12.45 20.65 5.37
C ASN A 107 12.50 19.30 4.66
N SER A 108 11.63 19.05 3.68
CA SER A 108 11.60 17.79 2.91
C SER A 108 12.95 17.53 2.22
N GLY A 109 13.48 16.32 2.38
CA GLY A 109 14.83 15.93 1.95
C GLY A 109 15.93 16.26 2.95
N GLY A 110 15.69 17.12 3.95
CA GLY A 110 16.59 17.37 5.06
C GLY A 110 16.61 16.25 6.08
N PRO A 111 17.64 16.17 6.94
CA PRO A 111 17.77 15.12 7.93
C PRO A 111 16.90 15.34 9.16
N LEU A 112 16.39 14.21 9.71
CA LEU A 112 15.99 14.10 11.10
C LEU A 112 17.16 13.46 11.85
N VAL A 113 17.70 14.14 12.84
CA VAL A 113 18.88 13.68 13.58
C VAL A 113 18.57 13.40 15.04
N ASN A 114 19.29 12.45 15.63
CA ASN A 114 19.26 12.21 17.08
C ASN A 114 20.18 13.20 17.83
N MET A 115 20.21 13.11 19.16
CA MET A 115 21.05 13.99 20.00
C MET A 115 22.57 13.72 19.87
N ALA A 116 22.97 12.64 19.18
CA ALA A 116 24.37 12.39 18.82
C ALA A 116 24.75 12.98 17.45
N GLY A 117 23.81 13.68 16.77
CA GLY A 117 24.04 14.26 15.44
C GLY A 117 23.95 13.25 14.29
N GLN A 118 23.49 12.03 14.55
CA GLN A 118 23.35 10.98 13.53
C GLN A 118 21.99 11.11 12.84
N VAL A 119 21.96 10.89 11.52
CA VAL A 119 20.74 10.91 10.71
C VAL A 119 19.92 9.66 10.98
N VAL A 120 18.77 9.80 11.66
CA VAL A 120 17.83 8.72 11.96
C VAL A 120 16.64 8.70 11.00
N GLY A 121 16.46 9.76 10.19
CA GLY A 121 15.43 9.82 9.16
C GLY A 121 15.68 10.92 8.13
N ILE A 122 14.93 10.86 7.02
CA ILE A 122 14.86 11.90 6.00
C ILE A 122 13.44 12.49 6.04
N ASN A 123 13.33 13.79 6.35
CA ASN A 123 12.04 14.47 6.43
C ASN A 123 11.32 14.42 5.08
N THR A 124 10.02 14.12 5.04
CA THR A 124 9.31 13.93 3.78
C THR A 124 7.93 14.55 3.73
N ALA A 125 7.10 14.38 4.74
CA ALA A 125 5.68 14.77 4.68
C ALA A 125 5.15 15.26 6.03
N ILE A 126 3.95 15.84 5.98
CA ILE A 126 3.16 16.21 7.17
C ILE A 126 1.75 15.62 7.02
N ALA A 127 1.13 15.24 8.15
CA ALA A 127 -0.32 15.04 8.16
C ALA A 127 -0.97 16.40 8.41
N THR A 128 -1.82 16.83 7.49
CA THR A 128 -2.48 18.14 7.60
C THR A 128 -3.86 18.10 6.96
N ARG A 129 -4.78 18.85 7.55
CA ARG A 129 -6.11 19.10 6.96
C ARG A 129 -6.16 20.41 6.20
N ARG A 130 -5.19 21.31 6.38
CA ARG A 130 -5.19 22.68 5.84
C ARG A 130 -3.93 23.02 5.04
N GLY A 131 -3.04 22.05 4.78
CA GLY A 131 -1.79 22.28 4.07
C GLY A 131 -0.67 22.91 4.91
N THR A 132 -0.90 23.14 6.22
CA THR A 132 0.09 23.65 7.18
C THR A 132 0.40 22.60 8.24
N TYR A 133 1.53 22.72 8.91
CA TYR A 133 1.94 21.84 9.99
C TYR A 133 0.94 21.88 11.17
N ASP A 134 0.34 20.73 11.47
CA ASP A 134 -0.66 20.54 12.55
C ASP A 134 -0.11 19.66 13.69
N GLY A 135 1.21 19.66 13.93
CA GLY A 135 1.84 18.89 15.01
C GLY A 135 2.24 17.46 14.63
N VAL A 136 2.10 17.05 13.37
CA VAL A 136 2.43 15.70 12.91
C VAL A 136 3.30 15.75 11.66
N GLY A 137 4.57 15.43 11.84
CA GLY A 137 5.56 15.30 10.76
C GLY A 137 5.99 13.86 10.56
N PHE A 138 6.49 13.55 9.37
CA PHE A 138 6.95 12.22 8.98
C PHE A 138 8.34 12.27 8.35
N ALA A 139 9.14 11.25 8.67
CA ALA A 139 10.44 11.03 8.07
C ALA A 139 10.61 9.57 7.64
N ILE A 140 11.31 9.36 6.52
CA ILE A 140 11.72 8.04 6.05
C ILE A 140 12.81 7.53 6.98
N PRO A 141 12.71 6.32 7.57
CA PRO A 141 13.72 5.77 8.48
C PRO A 141 15.11 5.69 7.84
N SER A 142 16.15 5.98 8.61
CA SER A 142 17.54 5.90 8.13
C SER A 142 17.93 4.50 7.67
N THR A 143 17.40 3.44 8.27
CA THR A 143 17.63 2.06 7.84
C THR A 143 17.11 1.82 6.43
N THR A 144 15.93 2.37 6.10
CA THR A 144 15.38 2.36 4.73
C THR A 144 16.22 3.21 3.78
N ALA A 145 16.52 4.47 4.18
CA ALA A 145 17.30 5.40 3.36
C ALA A 145 18.69 4.83 3.02
N ARG A 146 19.36 4.19 3.97
CA ARG A 146 20.68 3.56 3.78
C ARG A 146 20.60 2.36 2.81
N LYS A 147 19.56 1.51 2.91
CA LYS A 147 19.34 0.40 1.96
C LYS A 147 19.16 0.93 0.53
N VAL A 148 18.32 1.95 0.35
CA VAL A 148 18.06 2.61 -0.94
C VAL A 148 19.34 3.26 -1.48
N TYR A 149 20.02 4.04 -0.66
CA TYR A 149 21.29 4.69 -1.00
C TYR A 149 22.33 3.69 -1.53
N ASN A 150 22.55 2.59 -0.82
CA ASN A 150 23.51 1.57 -1.23
C ASN A 150 23.17 0.95 -2.59
N GLN A 151 21.90 0.67 -2.85
CA GLN A 151 21.45 0.13 -4.14
C GLN A 151 21.58 1.17 -5.27
N LEU A 152 21.17 2.41 -5.03
CA LEU A 152 21.27 3.48 -6.04
C LEU A 152 22.72 3.74 -6.43
N ILE A 153 23.67 3.70 -5.49
CA ILE A 153 25.09 3.86 -5.80
C ILE A 153 25.65 2.67 -6.55
N SER A 154 25.28 1.45 -6.17
CA SER A 154 25.87 0.23 -6.76
C SER A 154 25.30 -0.10 -8.14
N THR A 155 24.00 0.10 -8.35
CA THR A 155 23.29 -0.37 -9.55
C THR A 155 22.49 0.73 -10.28
N GLY A 156 22.41 1.94 -9.72
CA GLY A 156 21.61 3.05 -10.26
C GLY A 156 20.10 2.91 -10.05
N SER A 157 19.63 1.80 -9.51
CA SER A 157 18.21 1.51 -9.30
C SER A 157 17.97 0.66 -8.07
N VAL A 158 16.76 0.75 -7.49
CA VAL A 158 16.34 -0.08 -6.38
C VAL A 158 15.55 -1.28 -6.92
N GLN A 159 16.07 -2.47 -6.64
CA GLN A 159 15.38 -3.72 -6.96
C GLN A 159 14.55 -4.18 -5.77
N ARG A 160 13.29 -4.50 -6.01
CA ARG A 160 12.37 -5.07 -5.02
C ARG A 160 11.79 -6.37 -5.51
N GLY A 161 11.74 -7.33 -4.61
CA GLY A 161 11.05 -8.57 -4.86
C GLY A 161 9.54 -8.37 -4.98
N ALA A 162 8.92 -9.13 -5.86
CA ALA A 162 7.46 -9.27 -5.92
C ALA A 162 7.10 -10.70 -6.35
N ILE A 163 5.93 -11.17 -5.88
CA ILE A 163 5.38 -12.46 -6.28
C ILE A 163 4.12 -12.32 -7.15
N GLY A 164 3.51 -11.12 -7.22
CA GLY A 164 2.36 -10.85 -8.09
C GLY A 164 1.05 -11.31 -7.49
N VAL A 165 0.82 -10.99 -6.21
CA VAL A 165 -0.48 -11.13 -5.56
C VAL A 165 -0.95 -9.78 -5.05
N SER A 166 -2.26 -9.52 -5.12
CA SER A 166 -2.90 -8.45 -4.38
C SER A 166 -3.72 -9.03 -3.22
N PHE A 167 -3.84 -8.26 -2.16
CA PHE A 167 -4.52 -8.66 -0.93
C PHE A 167 -4.99 -7.42 -0.16
N THR A 168 -5.92 -7.60 0.78
CA THR A 168 -6.29 -6.57 1.74
C THR A 168 -5.23 -6.54 2.85
N SER A 169 -4.70 -5.36 3.18
CA SER A 169 -3.62 -5.21 4.17
C SER A 169 -4.01 -5.69 5.57
N GLN A 170 -5.29 -5.54 5.93
CA GLN A 170 -5.84 -6.03 7.19
C GLN A 170 -7.01 -6.98 6.90
N ASN A 171 -6.87 -8.25 7.28
CA ASN A 171 -7.96 -9.21 7.20
C ASN A 171 -8.76 -9.21 8.49
N SER A 172 -10.08 -9.06 8.39
CA SER A 172 -10.95 -9.21 9.55
C SER A 172 -10.89 -10.64 10.11
N PRO A 173 -11.07 -10.84 11.43
CA PRO A 173 -11.16 -12.19 11.98
C PRO A 173 -12.29 -13.03 11.35
N ALA A 174 -13.38 -12.40 10.93
CA ALA A 174 -14.48 -13.06 10.23
C ALA A 174 -14.01 -13.60 8.86
N LEU A 175 -13.21 -12.81 8.12
CA LEU A 175 -12.66 -13.24 6.84
C LEU A 175 -11.75 -14.46 7.01
N LEU A 176 -10.80 -14.42 7.94
CA LEU A 176 -9.87 -15.52 8.19
C LEU A 176 -10.62 -16.80 8.59
N ARG A 177 -11.58 -16.71 9.54
CA ARG A 177 -12.39 -17.88 9.94
C ARG A 177 -13.15 -18.50 8.79
N SER A 178 -13.69 -17.70 7.87
CA SER A 178 -14.41 -18.20 6.72
C SER A 178 -13.55 -19.05 5.79
N PHE A 179 -12.25 -18.72 5.68
CA PHE A 179 -11.25 -19.49 4.94
C PHE A 179 -10.57 -20.57 5.79
N GLY A 180 -10.98 -20.75 7.06
CA GLY A 180 -10.43 -21.76 7.96
C GLY A 180 -9.04 -21.41 8.51
N ALA A 181 -8.68 -20.13 8.53
CA ALA A 181 -7.43 -19.61 9.04
C ALA A 181 -7.63 -18.87 10.36
N ASP A 182 -6.62 -18.86 11.21
CA ASP A 182 -6.52 -18.06 12.42
C ASP A 182 -5.58 -16.85 12.21
N HIS A 183 -4.70 -16.94 11.21
CA HIS A 183 -3.81 -15.88 10.77
C HIS A 183 -3.53 -16.02 9.28
N GLY A 184 -2.93 -15.02 8.67
CA GLY A 184 -2.55 -15.07 7.27
C GLY A 184 -3.07 -13.90 6.45
N VAL A 185 -2.82 -13.95 5.16
CA VAL A 185 -3.21 -12.95 4.18
C VAL A 185 -4.01 -13.61 3.07
N VAL A 186 -5.26 -13.18 2.90
CA VAL A 186 -6.16 -13.69 1.84
C VAL A 186 -5.79 -13.07 0.51
N VAL A 187 -5.51 -13.90 -0.48
CA VAL A 187 -5.17 -13.48 -1.84
C VAL A 187 -6.43 -13.05 -2.58
N ASN A 188 -6.51 -11.78 -2.96
CA ASN A 188 -7.62 -11.20 -3.73
C ASN A 188 -7.43 -11.42 -5.24
N VAL A 189 -6.19 -11.20 -5.73
CA VAL A 189 -5.84 -11.37 -7.14
C VAL A 189 -4.48 -12.04 -7.24
N VAL A 190 -4.32 -12.92 -8.19
CA VAL A 190 -3.02 -13.40 -8.66
C VAL A 190 -2.82 -12.85 -10.05
N GLU A 191 -1.75 -12.08 -10.24
CA GLU A 191 -1.46 -11.43 -11.51
C GLU A 191 -1.07 -12.46 -12.57
N PRO A 192 -1.59 -12.32 -13.81
CA PRO A 192 -1.19 -13.16 -14.92
C PRO A 192 0.34 -13.10 -15.15
N ASP A 193 0.93 -14.21 -15.56
CA ASP A 193 2.36 -14.36 -15.81
C ASP A 193 3.26 -14.02 -14.61
N SER A 194 2.69 -13.96 -13.40
CA SER A 194 3.42 -13.66 -12.18
C SER A 194 4.15 -14.88 -11.61
N PRO A 195 5.14 -14.68 -10.72
CA PRO A 195 5.71 -15.76 -9.93
C PRO A 195 4.70 -16.58 -9.13
N ALA A 196 3.68 -15.92 -8.57
CA ALA A 196 2.63 -16.57 -7.78
C ALA A 196 1.75 -17.48 -8.65
N GLU A 197 1.37 -17.00 -9.84
CA GLU A 197 0.60 -17.83 -10.79
C GLU A 197 1.39 -19.05 -11.24
N ARG A 198 2.67 -18.87 -11.62
CA ARG A 198 3.55 -19.99 -11.99
C ARG A 198 3.75 -21.00 -10.88
N ALA A 199 3.70 -20.55 -9.62
CA ALA A 199 3.76 -21.40 -8.44
C ALA A 199 2.42 -22.03 -8.07
N GLY A 200 1.35 -21.71 -8.81
CA GLY A 200 0.03 -22.28 -8.64
C GLY A 200 -0.81 -21.67 -7.53
N LEU A 201 -0.47 -20.48 -7.02
CA LEU A 201 -1.35 -19.71 -6.14
C LEU A 201 -2.61 -19.28 -6.89
N LYS A 202 -3.71 -19.15 -6.16
CA LYS A 202 -5.01 -18.76 -6.69
C LYS A 202 -5.70 -17.75 -5.78
N ARG A 203 -6.67 -17.03 -6.32
CA ARG A 203 -7.60 -16.22 -5.54
C ARG A 203 -8.25 -17.07 -4.45
N GLY A 204 -8.36 -16.51 -3.24
CA GLY A 204 -8.92 -17.19 -2.08
C GLY A 204 -7.94 -18.07 -1.31
N ASP A 205 -6.69 -18.23 -1.77
CA ASP A 205 -5.65 -18.84 -0.93
C ASP A 205 -5.35 -17.92 0.25
N VAL A 206 -5.05 -18.48 1.41
CA VAL A 206 -4.59 -17.74 2.58
C VAL A 206 -3.12 -18.05 2.82
N ILE A 207 -2.24 -17.11 2.56
CA ILE A 207 -0.81 -17.26 2.83
C ILE A 207 -0.59 -17.16 4.34
N THR A 208 -0.13 -18.25 4.95
CA THR A 208 0.02 -18.37 6.40
C THR A 208 1.47 -18.28 6.86
N SER A 209 2.44 -18.72 6.03
CA SER A 209 3.86 -18.57 6.35
C SER A 209 4.72 -18.39 5.11
N VAL A 210 5.86 -17.73 5.28
CA VAL A 210 6.92 -17.62 4.27
C VAL A 210 8.25 -17.97 4.93
N ASN A 211 8.97 -18.96 4.37
CA ASN A 211 10.23 -19.48 4.90
C ASN A 211 10.13 -19.88 6.38
N GLY A 212 9.00 -20.46 6.79
CA GLY A 212 8.72 -20.86 8.16
C GLY A 212 8.41 -19.72 9.13
N LYS A 213 8.37 -18.46 8.67
CA LYS A 213 7.91 -17.32 9.47
C LYS A 213 6.41 -17.15 9.29
N PRO A 214 5.61 -17.19 10.36
CA PRO A 214 4.17 -16.91 10.28
C PRO A 214 3.91 -15.51 9.71
N ILE A 215 2.90 -15.38 8.86
CA ILE A 215 2.42 -14.11 8.30
C ILE A 215 1.12 -13.75 8.99
N ARG A 216 1.05 -12.57 9.61
CA ARG A 216 -0.13 -12.07 10.31
C ARG A 216 -0.76 -10.87 9.62
N SER A 217 -0.01 -10.17 8.77
CA SER A 217 -0.49 -9.00 8.03
C SER A 217 0.09 -8.94 6.62
N GLY A 218 -0.58 -8.18 5.75
CA GLY A 218 -0.07 -7.90 4.41
C GLY A 218 1.30 -7.22 4.43
N ASP A 219 1.54 -6.35 5.40
CA ASP A 219 2.82 -5.65 5.57
C ASP A 219 3.97 -6.60 5.85
N GLU A 220 3.75 -7.62 6.69
CA GLU A 220 4.78 -8.65 6.95
C GLU A 220 5.10 -9.43 5.67
N LEU A 221 4.08 -9.76 4.87
CA LEU A 221 4.27 -10.43 3.58
C LEU A 221 5.06 -9.53 2.62
N VAL A 222 4.68 -8.25 2.48
CA VAL A 222 5.39 -7.29 1.63
C VAL A 222 6.83 -7.12 2.07
N ALA A 223 7.08 -6.99 3.37
CA ALA A 223 8.44 -6.82 3.89
C ALA A 223 9.34 -8.02 3.53
N ILE A 224 8.86 -9.25 3.80
CA ILE A 224 9.63 -10.47 3.50
C ILE A 224 9.89 -10.63 2.00
N VAL A 225 8.86 -10.41 1.18
CA VAL A 225 8.97 -10.57 -0.28
C VAL A 225 9.86 -9.49 -0.90
N SER A 226 9.73 -8.24 -0.43
CA SER A 226 10.52 -7.10 -0.96
C SER A 226 12.00 -7.16 -0.55
N ASP A 227 12.30 -7.66 0.66
CA ASP A 227 13.67 -7.86 1.14
C ASP A 227 14.33 -9.09 0.51
N ALA A 228 13.55 -10.00 -0.04
CA ALA A 228 14.07 -11.14 -0.79
C ALA A 228 14.64 -10.68 -2.14
N GLY A 229 15.85 -11.09 -2.45
CA GLY A 229 16.49 -10.75 -3.73
C GLY A 229 15.70 -11.34 -4.91
N VAL A 230 15.66 -10.61 -6.02
CA VAL A 230 15.08 -11.11 -7.27
C VAL A 230 15.77 -12.41 -7.69
N GLY A 231 15.02 -13.44 -8.03
CA GLY A 231 15.51 -14.79 -8.34
C GLY A 231 15.66 -15.70 -7.12
N SER A 232 15.54 -15.19 -5.89
CA SER A 232 15.55 -16.05 -4.71
C SER A 232 14.26 -16.88 -4.63
N LYS A 233 14.33 -18.01 -3.91
CA LYS A 233 13.21 -18.92 -3.72
C LYS A 233 12.62 -18.72 -2.35
N LEU A 234 11.30 -18.55 -2.30
CA LEU A 234 10.54 -18.47 -1.07
C LEU A 234 9.66 -19.71 -0.93
N LYS A 235 9.79 -20.43 0.18
CA LYS A 235 8.87 -21.49 0.57
C LYS A 235 7.62 -20.83 1.16
N VAL A 236 6.47 -20.98 0.51
CA VAL A 236 5.19 -20.39 0.92
C VAL A 236 4.24 -21.50 1.37
N GLU A 237 3.71 -21.38 2.57
CA GLU A 237 2.66 -22.23 3.11
C GLU A 237 1.35 -21.47 3.07
N TYR A 238 0.29 -22.13 2.61
CA TYR A 238 -1.01 -21.50 2.43
C TYR A 238 -2.16 -22.48 2.63
N LEU A 239 -3.35 -21.96 2.91
CA LEU A 239 -4.59 -22.74 2.95
C LEU A 239 -5.36 -22.49 1.66
N ARG A 240 -5.90 -23.56 1.08
CA ARG A 240 -6.88 -23.56 -0.01
C ARG A 240 -7.99 -24.52 0.36
N ASP A 241 -9.24 -24.08 0.29
CA ASP A 241 -10.40 -24.88 0.70
C ASP A 241 -10.21 -25.47 2.11
N LYS A 242 -9.65 -24.66 3.02
CA LYS A 242 -9.34 -25.02 4.41
C LYS A 242 -8.31 -26.15 4.58
N LYS A 243 -7.58 -26.51 3.52
CA LYS A 243 -6.53 -27.55 3.54
C LYS A 243 -5.15 -26.89 3.37
N PRO A 244 -4.12 -27.38 4.09
CA PRO A 244 -2.79 -26.83 3.98
C PRO A 244 -2.08 -27.30 2.70
N PHE A 245 -1.36 -26.37 2.07
CA PHE A 245 -0.51 -26.60 0.91
C PHE A 245 0.82 -25.88 1.10
N THR A 246 1.81 -26.31 0.35
CA THR A 246 3.14 -25.66 0.30
C THR A 246 3.56 -25.55 -1.15
N THR A 247 4.16 -24.40 -1.51
CA THR A 247 4.77 -24.20 -2.83
C THR A 247 6.07 -23.42 -2.70
N GLU A 248 6.89 -23.45 -3.74
CA GLU A 248 8.11 -22.64 -3.86
C GLU A 248 7.87 -21.55 -4.92
N ILE A 249 8.09 -20.29 -4.55
CA ILE A 249 7.92 -19.14 -5.44
C ILE A 249 9.29 -18.53 -5.72
N VAL A 250 9.64 -18.37 -6.99
CA VAL A 250 10.83 -17.62 -7.42
C VAL A 250 10.47 -16.14 -7.49
N VAL A 251 11.10 -15.32 -6.66
CA VAL A 251 10.81 -13.89 -6.54
C VAL A 251 11.13 -13.17 -7.86
N GLY A 252 10.17 -12.45 -8.39
CA GLY A 252 10.30 -11.60 -9.57
C GLY A 252 10.71 -10.16 -9.25
N ASP A 253 11.10 -9.40 -10.26
CA ASP A 253 11.30 -7.95 -10.14
C ASP A 253 9.94 -7.24 -10.11
N ARG A 254 9.71 -6.45 -9.05
CA ARG A 254 8.45 -5.72 -8.86
C ARG A 254 8.09 -4.84 -10.06
N ASN A 255 9.06 -4.15 -10.66
CA ASN A 255 8.80 -3.25 -11.80
C ASN A 255 8.30 -4.02 -13.03
N LYS A 256 8.70 -5.28 -13.19
CA LYS A 256 8.23 -6.16 -14.27
C LYS A 256 6.89 -6.80 -13.93
N VAL A 257 6.69 -7.18 -12.67
CA VAL A 257 5.47 -7.85 -12.20
C VAL A 257 4.28 -6.89 -12.10
N ILE A 258 4.50 -5.63 -11.73
CA ILE A 258 3.43 -4.62 -11.53
C ILE A 258 3.33 -3.63 -12.68
N GLY A 259 4.36 -3.54 -13.54
CA GLY A 259 4.38 -2.59 -14.68
C GLY A 259 3.23 -2.77 -15.67
N GLN A 260 2.53 -3.89 -15.65
CA GLN A 260 1.33 -4.15 -16.45
C GLN A 260 0.06 -3.52 -15.85
N LEU A 261 0.05 -3.15 -14.56
CA LEU A 261 -1.10 -2.59 -13.84
C LEU A 261 -1.23 -1.06 -13.89
N LEU A 262 -0.16 -0.32 -14.20
CA LEU A 262 -0.09 1.14 -14.05
C LEU A 262 -0.38 1.93 -15.34
N GLY A 263 -0.98 1.33 -16.35
CA GLY A 263 -1.28 1.95 -17.65
C GLY A 263 -2.70 2.51 -17.78
N GLY A 264 -3.17 3.41 -16.91
CA GLY A 264 -4.44 4.10 -17.10
C GLY A 264 -4.51 5.42 -16.33
N PRO A 265 -4.98 6.54 -16.96
CA PRO A 265 -5.16 7.80 -16.26
C PRO A 265 -6.36 7.74 -15.32
N GLU A 266 -6.22 8.36 -14.14
CA GLU A 266 -7.27 8.59 -13.17
C GLU A 266 -8.35 9.53 -13.77
N ASP A 267 -9.60 9.08 -13.79
CA ASP A 267 -10.75 9.92 -14.16
C ASP A 267 -11.82 9.78 -13.06
N GLU A 268 -12.14 10.91 -12.45
CA GLU A 268 -13.13 11.01 -11.38
C GLU A 268 -14.54 10.84 -11.97
N GLY A 269 -15.22 9.75 -11.64
CA GLY A 269 -16.57 9.44 -12.08
C GLY A 269 -17.66 10.03 -11.18
N GLN A 270 -18.51 10.84 -11.75
CA GLN A 270 -19.67 11.51 -11.14
C GLN A 270 -20.71 10.52 -10.59
N SER A 271 -21.19 10.83 -9.37
CA SER A 271 -22.36 10.24 -8.72
C SER A 271 -23.67 10.70 -9.36
N GLY A 272 -24.46 9.76 -9.86
CA GLY A 272 -25.84 10.01 -10.29
C GLY A 272 -26.84 9.50 -9.26
N GLU A 273 -27.75 10.37 -8.83
CA GLU A 273 -28.85 10.06 -7.89
C GLU A 273 -29.94 9.22 -8.54
N GLY A 274 -30.39 8.21 -7.81
CA GLY A 274 -31.57 7.41 -8.13
C GLY A 274 -31.91 6.54 -6.94
N SER A 275 -32.94 6.91 -6.18
CA SER A 275 -33.37 6.21 -4.97
C SER A 275 -34.31 5.06 -5.29
N GLU A 276 -33.85 3.83 -5.11
CA GLU A 276 -34.70 2.69 -4.76
C GLU A 276 -34.35 2.30 -3.32
N GLN A 277 -35.37 2.06 -2.47
CA GLN A 277 -35.16 1.75 -1.05
C GLN A 277 -34.36 0.45 -0.92
N ALA A 278 -33.19 0.54 -0.31
CA ALA A 278 -32.38 -0.62 0.05
C ALA A 278 -33.16 -1.49 1.04
N GLY A 279 -33.35 -2.76 0.72
CA GLY A 279 -34.09 -3.73 1.53
C GLY A 279 -33.27 -4.98 1.82
N GLY A 280 -33.59 -5.65 2.94
CA GLY A 280 -32.94 -6.89 3.36
C GLY A 280 -31.98 -6.72 4.54
N VAL A 281 -31.54 -7.86 5.11
CA VAL A 281 -30.71 -7.93 6.32
C VAL A 281 -29.34 -7.26 6.15
N LEU A 282 -28.86 -7.14 4.93
CA LEU A 282 -27.56 -6.55 4.60
C LEU A 282 -27.62 -5.03 4.31
N GLY A 283 -28.85 -4.48 4.13
CA GLY A 283 -28.99 -3.06 3.75
C GLY A 283 -28.53 -2.76 2.32
N LEU A 284 -28.72 -3.71 1.39
CA LEU A 284 -28.35 -3.61 -0.02
C LEU A 284 -29.56 -3.75 -0.94
N SER A 285 -29.55 -3.01 -2.03
CA SER A 285 -30.31 -3.30 -3.23
C SER A 285 -29.37 -3.69 -4.37
N VAL A 286 -29.72 -4.75 -5.07
CA VAL A 286 -28.90 -5.25 -6.19
C VAL A 286 -29.76 -5.43 -7.44
N ARG A 287 -29.13 -5.32 -8.60
CA ARG A 287 -29.72 -5.67 -9.89
C ARG A 287 -28.83 -6.64 -10.66
N SER A 288 -29.43 -7.51 -11.44
CA SER A 288 -28.68 -8.42 -12.33
C SER A 288 -27.91 -7.61 -13.38
N LEU A 289 -26.70 -8.06 -13.71
CA LEU A 289 -25.94 -7.53 -14.83
C LEU A 289 -26.58 -7.97 -16.16
N THR A 290 -26.47 -7.14 -17.19
CA THR A 290 -26.75 -7.58 -18.55
C THR A 290 -25.70 -8.61 -18.99
N ARG A 291 -26.01 -9.42 -20.02
CA ARG A 291 -25.09 -10.43 -20.54
C ARG A 291 -23.75 -9.79 -20.98
N ASP A 292 -23.80 -8.62 -21.59
CA ASP A 292 -22.63 -7.92 -22.08
C ASP A 292 -21.78 -7.38 -20.91
N GLN A 293 -22.42 -6.78 -19.91
CA GLN A 293 -21.72 -6.31 -18.69
C GLN A 293 -21.05 -7.46 -17.92
N ALA A 294 -21.74 -8.58 -17.78
CA ALA A 294 -21.18 -9.75 -17.11
C ALA A 294 -20.05 -10.40 -17.91
N GLY A 295 -20.13 -10.38 -19.24
CA GLY A 295 -19.05 -10.83 -20.13
C GLY A 295 -17.81 -9.95 -20.03
N GLU A 296 -17.98 -8.63 -20.17
CA GLU A 296 -16.88 -7.67 -20.04
C GLU A 296 -16.19 -7.77 -18.66
N LEU A 297 -16.97 -7.90 -17.59
CA LEU A 297 -16.43 -8.06 -16.25
C LEU A 297 -15.65 -9.38 -16.11
N ALA A 298 -16.18 -10.47 -16.68
CA ALA A 298 -15.51 -11.77 -16.64
C ALA A 298 -14.16 -11.73 -17.38
N ASP A 299 -14.09 -11.05 -18.53
CA ASP A 299 -12.85 -10.89 -19.29
C ASP A 299 -11.85 -10.04 -18.52
N GLN A 300 -12.27 -8.90 -17.95
CA GLN A 300 -11.38 -8.03 -17.17
C GLN A 300 -10.83 -8.67 -15.89
N LEU A 301 -11.63 -9.49 -15.23
CA LEU A 301 -11.28 -10.15 -13.96
C LEU A 301 -10.78 -11.58 -14.14
N HIS A 302 -10.63 -12.04 -15.38
CA HIS A 302 -10.26 -13.44 -15.71
C HIS A 302 -11.11 -14.46 -14.96
N LEU A 303 -12.44 -14.23 -14.94
CA LEU A 303 -13.38 -15.16 -14.31
C LEU A 303 -13.66 -16.35 -15.23
N SER A 304 -13.87 -17.53 -14.67
CA SER A 304 -14.17 -18.75 -15.42
C SER A 304 -15.57 -18.72 -16.06
N SER A 305 -16.47 -17.85 -15.56
CA SER A 305 -17.83 -17.67 -16.09
C SER A 305 -18.34 -16.26 -15.77
N PRO A 306 -19.22 -15.69 -16.63
CA PRO A 306 -19.91 -14.44 -16.33
C PRO A 306 -20.75 -14.59 -15.05
N GLN A 307 -20.49 -13.73 -14.07
CA GLN A 307 -21.18 -13.72 -12.78
C GLN A 307 -21.18 -12.34 -12.16
N GLY A 308 -22.06 -12.11 -11.21
CA GLY A 308 -22.11 -10.91 -10.41
C GLY A 308 -23.46 -10.20 -10.46
N VAL A 309 -23.74 -9.42 -9.43
CA VAL A 309 -24.87 -8.51 -9.35
C VAL A 309 -24.38 -7.11 -9.01
N LEU A 310 -24.92 -6.11 -9.68
CA LEU A 310 -24.56 -4.70 -9.46
C LEU A 310 -25.28 -4.18 -8.22
N VAL A 311 -24.55 -3.56 -7.31
CA VAL A 311 -25.11 -2.81 -6.18
C VAL A 311 -25.74 -1.52 -6.70
N SER A 312 -27.06 -1.44 -6.63
CA SER A 312 -27.84 -0.29 -7.08
C SER A 312 -28.04 0.74 -5.97
N ASP A 313 -28.10 0.29 -4.72
CA ASP A 313 -28.21 1.17 -3.55
C ASP A 313 -27.65 0.52 -2.28
N VAL A 314 -27.18 1.35 -1.33
CA VAL A 314 -26.63 0.94 -0.04
C VAL A 314 -27.22 1.82 1.06
N GLN A 315 -27.87 1.19 2.03
CA GLN A 315 -28.39 1.90 3.20
C GLN A 315 -27.26 2.44 4.07
N ALA A 316 -27.23 3.75 4.30
CA ALA A 316 -26.11 4.45 4.97
C ALA A 316 -25.75 3.92 6.37
N SER A 317 -26.70 3.30 7.10
CA SER A 317 -26.49 2.67 8.41
C SER A 317 -26.64 1.15 8.35
N GLY A 318 -26.49 0.55 7.16
CA GLY A 318 -26.62 -0.89 6.95
C GLY A 318 -25.28 -1.61 7.06
N PHE A 319 -25.32 -2.91 7.33
CA PHE A 319 -24.15 -3.78 7.45
C PHE A 319 -23.19 -3.67 6.25
N ALA A 320 -23.71 -3.55 5.04
CA ALA A 320 -22.88 -3.40 3.84
C ALA A 320 -22.16 -2.04 3.78
N ALA A 321 -22.78 -0.96 4.27
CA ALA A 321 -22.13 0.34 4.38
C ALA A 321 -20.97 0.31 5.39
N ASP A 322 -21.15 -0.36 6.52
CA ASP A 322 -20.10 -0.54 7.54
C ASP A 322 -18.90 -1.33 6.98
N LEU A 323 -19.13 -2.24 6.03
CA LEU A 323 -18.11 -2.97 5.30
C LEU A 323 -17.42 -2.15 4.19
N GLY A 324 -17.95 -0.96 3.87
CA GLY A 324 -17.42 -0.12 2.80
C GLY A 324 -17.90 -0.50 1.39
N ILE A 325 -18.96 -1.32 1.26
CA ILE A 325 -19.59 -1.61 -0.03
C ILE A 325 -20.31 -0.35 -0.52
N GLN A 326 -20.12 -0.01 -1.79
CA GLN A 326 -20.64 1.21 -2.38
C GLN A 326 -21.56 0.91 -3.57
N ARG A 327 -22.41 1.87 -3.88
CA ARG A 327 -23.20 1.85 -5.13
C ARG A 327 -22.26 1.78 -6.33
N GLY A 328 -22.52 0.88 -7.24
CA GLY A 328 -21.69 0.64 -8.43
C GLY A 328 -20.71 -0.52 -8.28
N ASP A 329 -20.53 -1.05 -7.08
CA ASP A 329 -19.79 -2.29 -6.88
C ASP A 329 -20.55 -3.48 -7.49
N VAL A 330 -19.80 -4.53 -7.85
CA VAL A 330 -20.39 -5.79 -8.31
C VAL A 330 -20.07 -6.88 -7.30
N ILE A 331 -21.12 -7.49 -6.71
CA ILE A 331 -20.96 -8.63 -5.82
C ILE A 331 -20.81 -9.89 -6.66
N LEU A 332 -19.65 -10.53 -6.60
CA LEU A 332 -19.32 -11.75 -7.35
C LEU A 332 -19.69 -13.01 -6.58
N SER A 333 -19.58 -13.00 -5.24
CA SER A 333 -19.99 -14.12 -4.39
C SER A 333 -20.40 -13.63 -3.01
N LEU A 334 -21.26 -14.42 -2.36
CA LEU A 334 -21.66 -14.29 -0.96
C LEU A 334 -21.35 -15.60 -0.23
N ASN A 335 -20.60 -15.53 0.87
CA ASN A 335 -20.12 -16.69 1.62
C ASN A 335 -19.49 -17.76 0.72
N GLN A 336 -18.63 -17.33 -0.19
CA GLN A 336 -17.92 -18.16 -1.19
C GLN A 336 -18.84 -18.85 -2.22
N GLN A 337 -20.14 -18.56 -2.22
CA GLN A 337 -21.07 -19.02 -3.23
C GLN A 337 -21.17 -17.98 -4.35
N PRO A 338 -20.85 -18.33 -5.61
CA PRO A 338 -21.00 -17.41 -6.74
C PRO A 338 -22.44 -16.89 -6.84
N VAL A 339 -22.61 -15.65 -7.29
CA VAL A 339 -23.91 -15.01 -7.50
C VAL A 339 -24.04 -14.64 -8.96
N HIS A 340 -25.12 -15.14 -9.62
CA HIS A 340 -25.34 -14.94 -11.05
C HIS A 340 -26.56 -14.06 -11.34
N SER A 341 -27.46 -13.86 -10.37
CA SER A 341 -28.64 -13.01 -10.52
C SER A 341 -29.06 -12.36 -9.19
N ALA A 342 -29.87 -11.30 -9.29
CA ALA A 342 -30.44 -10.62 -8.13
C ALA A 342 -31.35 -11.55 -7.31
N GLU A 343 -32.08 -12.45 -7.95
CA GLU A 343 -32.92 -13.46 -7.28
C GLU A 343 -32.07 -14.43 -6.46
N GLU A 344 -30.92 -14.87 -7.03
CA GLU A 344 -30.01 -15.76 -6.33
C GLU A 344 -29.37 -15.05 -5.12
N PHE A 345 -28.93 -13.79 -5.28
CA PHE A 345 -28.43 -12.99 -4.19
C PHE A 345 -29.46 -12.84 -3.07
N ASN A 346 -30.71 -12.47 -3.42
CA ASN A 346 -31.78 -12.31 -2.44
C ASN A 346 -32.11 -13.62 -1.71
N ARG A 347 -32.06 -14.76 -2.39
CA ARG A 347 -32.20 -16.06 -1.78
C ARG A 347 -31.09 -16.36 -0.77
N LEU A 348 -29.83 -16.08 -1.14
CA LEU A 348 -28.67 -16.32 -0.28
C LEU A 348 -28.69 -15.36 0.94
N GLN A 349 -28.99 -14.07 0.74
CA GLN A 349 -29.12 -13.10 1.80
C GLN A 349 -30.24 -13.49 2.80
N GLY A 350 -31.36 -14.04 2.33
CA GLY A 350 -32.46 -14.49 3.17
C GLY A 350 -32.15 -15.72 4.05
N GLN A 351 -31.02 -16.40 3.81
CA GLN A 351 -30.57 -17.54 4.63
C GLN A 351 -29.58 -17.10 5.75
N LEU A 352 -29.14 -15.84 5.74
CA LEU A 352 -28.22 -15.32 6.73
C LEU A 352 -28.89 -15.18 8.09
N LYS A 353 -28.11 -15.41 9.15
CA LYS A 353 -28.54 -15.33 10.54
C LYS A 353 -27.68 -14.34 11.31
N SER A 354 -28.29 -13.62 12.25
CA SER A 354 -27.56 -12.78 13.22
C SER A 354 -26.44 -13.59 13.89
N GLY A 355 -25.29 -12.96 14.09
CA GLY A 355 -24.09 -13.59 14.64
C GLY A 355 -23.29 -14.46 13.68
N GLN A 356 -23.70 -14.59 12.41
CA GLN A 356 -22.95 -15.31 11.39
C GLN A 356 -21.88 -14.43 10.74
N ASP A 357 -20.71 -15.00 10.44
CA ASP A 357 -19.73 -14.35 9.60
C ASP A 357 -20.23 -14.30 8.14
N VAL A 358 -20.21 -13.10 7.54
CA VAL A 358 -20.66 -12.88 6.16
C VAL A 358 -19.47 -12.38 5.35
N VAL A 359 -19.23 -13.03 4.22
CA VAL A 359 -18.09 -12.74 3.34
C VAL A 359 -18.58 -12.39 1.94
N PHE A 360 -18.18 -11.26 1.44
CA PHE A 360 -18.38 -10.83 0.07
C PHE A 360 -17.07 -10.92 -0.71
N LEU A 361 -17.15 -11.38 -1.95
CA LEU A 361 -16.17 -11.06 -2.97
C LEU A 361 -16.82 -10.00 -3.86
N ILE A 362 -16.26 -8.81 -3.88
CA ILE A 362 -16.76 -7.71 -4.71
C ILE A 362 -15.74 -7.35 -5.79
N ALA A 363 -16.23 -6.86 -6.92
CA ALA A 363 -15.45 -6.11 -7.89
C ALA A 363 -15.76 -4.63 -7.70
N HIS A 364 -14.78 -3.90 -7.20
CA HIS A 364 -14.83 -2.45 -7.01
C HIS A 364 -14.30 -1.76 -8.26
N ARG A 365 -15.03 -0.74 -8.74
CA ARG A 365 -14.64 0.01 -9.94
C ARG A 365 -13.71 1.15 -9.60
N THR A 366 -12.50 1.15 -10.16
CA THR A 366 -11.54 2.26 -10.09
C THR A 366 -11.30 2.78 -11.51
N GLY A 367 -11.93 3.91 -11.85
CA GLY A 367 -11.89 4.42 -13.22
C GLY A 367 -12.53 3.47 -14.23
N ARG A 368 -11.73 2.96 -15.18
CA ARG A 368 -12.17 1.99 -16.22
C ARG A 368 -11.91 0.53 -15.87
N THR A 369 -11.24 0.25 -14.78
CA THR A 369 -10.86 -1.10 -14.38
C THR A 369 -11.62 -1.54 -13.13
N PHE A 370 -11.76 -2.87 -12.97
CA PHE A 370 -12.30 -3.48 -11.76
C PHE A 370 -11.17 -4.15 -10.97
N THR A 371 -11.21 -3.99 -9.66
CA THR A 371 -10.32 -4.69 -8.72
C THR A 371 -11.16 -5.55 -7.80
N THR A 372 -10.77 -6.81 -7.59
CA THR A 372 -11.49 -7.67 -6.66
C THR A 372 -10.95 -7.56 -5.24
N ILE A 373 -11.87 -7.53 -4.27
CA ILE A 373 -11.55 -7.48 -2.85
C ILE A 373 -12.52 -8.37 -2.06
N TYR A 374 -12.00 -9.05 -1.04
CA TYR A 374 -12.82 -9.72 -0.05
C TYR A 374 -13.15 -8.77 1.11
N LEU A 375 -14.42 -8.65 1.44
CA LEU A 375 -14.92 -7.91 2.60
C LEU A 375 -15.70 -8.88 3.49
N ALA A 376 -15.49 -8.81 4.79
CA ALA A 376 -16.21 -9.69 5.72
C ALA A 376 -16.30 -9.07 7.11
N ASP A 377 -17.46 -9.29 7.74
CA ASP A 377 -17.65 -9.06 9.15
C ASP A 377 -18.77 -9.95 9.69
N ARG A 378 -19.01 -9.86 11.00
CA ARG A 378 -20.05 -10.59 11.70
C ARG A 378 -21.37 -9.84 11.62
N LEU A 379 -22.40 -10.49 11.07
CA LEU A 379 -23.73 -9.90 10.96
C LEU A 379 -24.30 -9.62 12.38
N PRO A 380 -24.77 -8.41 12.65
CA PRO A 380 -25.31 -8.02 13.95
C PRO A 380 -26.45 -8.89 14.45
#